data_63003c78f87242fa6eefc12ab35c7ebd
#
_entry.id   63003c78f87242fa6eefc12ab35c7ebd
#
_cell.length_a   1.000
_cell.length_b   1.000
_cell.length_c   1.000
_cell.angle_alpha   90.00
_cell.angle_beta   90.00
_cell.angle_gamma   90.00
#
_symmetry.space_group_name_H-M   'P 1'
#
loop_
_entity.id
_entity.type
_entity.pdbx_description
1 polymer ?
#
loop_
_entity_poly.entity_id
_entity_poly.type
_entity_poly.pdbx_seq_one_letter_code
_entity_poly.pdbx_strand_id
1 'polypeptide(L)'
;SIAVFQPHVTSGASKPPANPLAISQPCIRLNDLESVGRSGRHLTTFEMMAHHAFNTENEKIYWQNRTVELCHELYTSLGLDGSKITYKENPWVGGGNGGEALEVLAGGLELATLVFMDLEEDSDGDIELKGLKFRRMPRSIVDTGYGLERLVWASQGTPTIYEAVFPEAVTYLTQRANLEELLQTSGSLISENAKLCGVLSVDYGSDLTELRQLVLDRLNSSGHKLSLSEFTSTIEPLEKLFAIVDHSRALAFMFGDGIVPSNVKAGYLARMVLRRTVLLLKDIGVPNALPEMVEHHIDHFSETYPELTSNKSHILDMVNLEIERFTQTLERGRRAVQRAIESGGINQNKLLELYDSQGLPPSVVSDFANEQGHSIEVPDGFLAMVADRHQGETKKKKKEVISINVKPTKLNFYEDMEKRSFISKVVFSDKNNIALENTLFYPEGGGQLGDTGIVSWSNQKSKIIDVQKIGDVVVHQIEGDTPPVGTEISGTVDDNRRSSLSRHHTATHLIGAAAREILGSHVWQAGASKSTDRARLDITHHRRLNRGLVEVIESRVNELILEDHSLTTKFHNREDADRKYGNTLYQGGAPKYKEVRVVEIPNIDAQACAGTHVSSTSKVEAVKVLRTER
;
A
#
# COMPACT_ATOMS: atom_id res chain seq x y z
N SER A 1 13.00 5.35 5.39
CA SER A 1 12.79 4.25 6.37
C SER A 1 11.76 4.57 7.44
N ILE A 2 11.55 5.85 7.78
CA ILE A 2 10.61 6.29 8.82
C ILE A 2 9.15 5.87 8.59
N ALA A 3 8.76 5.55 7.37
CA ALA A 3 7.37 5.24 7.01
C ALA A 3 6.73 4.14 7.87
N VAL A 4 7.49 3.14 8.32
CA VAL A 4 7.01 2.07 9.21
C VAL A 4 6.67 2.58 10.62
N PHE A 5 7.20 3.73 11.02
CA PHE A 5 6.99 4.36 12.31
C PHE A 5 5.97 5.50 12.28
N GLN A 6 5.58 5.96 11.09
CA GLN A 6 4.58 7.02 10.91
C GLN A 6 3.16 6.44 10.91
N PRO A 7 2.21 7.14 11.54
CA PRO A 7 2.37 8.28 12.44
C PRO A 7 2.55 7.89 13.92
N HIS A 8 2.66 6.60 14.24
CA HIS A 8 2.49 6.10 15.60
C HIS A 8 3.65 6.47 16.53
N VAL A 9 4.88 6.15 16.09
CA VAL A 9 6.09 6.44 16.88
C VAL A 9 6.46 7.92 16.75
N THR A 10 6.31 8.50 15.54
CA THR A 10 6.63 9.92 15.32
C THR A 10 5.74 10.84 16.14
N SER A 11 4.46 10.55 16.28
CA SER A 11 3.53 11.31 17.15
C SER A 11 3.71 11.04 18.65
N GLY A 12 4.45 10.00 19.02
CA GLY A 12 4.56 9.55 20.41
C GLY A 12 3.37 8.74 20.90
N ALA A 13 2.51 8.29 20.00
CA ALA A 13 1.43 7.38 20.34
C ALA A 13 1.94 6.00 20.79
N SER A 14 3.05 5.54 20.20
CA SER A 14 3.74 4.32 20.56
C SER A 14 5.23 4.60 20.82
N LYS A 15 5.88 3.76 21.61
CA LYS A 15 7.33 3.78 21.78
C LYS A 15 8.00 3.11 20.58
N PRO A 16 9.22 3.52 20.22
CA PRO A 16 10.02 2.76 19.27
C PRO A 16 10.39 1.39 19.85
N PRO A 17 10.58 0.36 19.01
CA PRO A 17 10.97 -0.98 19.48
C PRO A 17 12.35 -1.02 20.16
N ALA A 18 13.21 -0.06 19.81
CA ALA A 18 14.49 0.22 20.46
C ALA A 18 14.85 1.70 20.28
N ASN A 19 15.73 2.25 21.13
CA ASN A 19 16.22 3.63 21.00
C ASN A 19 17.65 3.73 21.55
N PRO A 20 18.72 3.87 20.70
CA PRO A 20 18.63 3.97 19.22
C PRO A 20 18.23 2.64 18.56
N LEU A 21 17.84 2.74 17.31
CA LEU A 21 17.38 1.61 16.50
C LEU A 21 18.16 1.55 15.18
N ALA A 22 18.55 0.34 14.75
CA ALA A 22 19.01 0.07 13.40
C ALA A 22 18.08 -0.94 12.73
N ILE A 23 17.74 -0.70 11.47
CA ILE A 23 16.88 -1.57 10.67
C ILE A 23 17.44 -1.74 9.26
N SER A 24 17.05 -2.82 8.60
CA SER A 24 17.07 -2.97 7.15
C SER A 24 15.71 -3.47 6.70
N GLN A 25 15.16 -2.88 5.63
CA GLN A 25 13.82 -3.20 5.17
C GLN A 25 13.73 -3.18 3.65
N PRO A 26 13.06 -4.15 3.02
CA PRO A 26 12.72 -4.07 1.61
C PRO A 26 11.69 -2.97 1.37
N CYS A 27 11.90 -2.20 0.31
CA CYS A 27 11.06 -1.08 -0.08
C CYS A 27 10.66 -1.21 -1.54
N ILE A 28 9.45 -0.74 -1.87
CA ILE A 28 8.95 -0.63 -3.24
C ILE A 28 8.67 0.84 -3.55
N ARG A 29 9.23 1.33 -4.66
CA ARG A 29 9.03 2.69 -5.16
C ARG A 29 8.69 2.65 -6.64
N LEU A 30 7.53 3.18 -7.01
CA LEU A 30 7.01 3.14 -8.36
C LEU A 30 6.95 4.52 -9.05
N ASN A 31 7.35 5.58 -8.34
CA ASN A 31 7.30 6.94 -8.88
C ASN A 31 8.22 7.11 -10.09
N ASP A 32 9.37 6.42 -10.09
CA ASP A 32 10.41 6.53 -11.11
C ASP A 32 10.43 5.31 -12.05
N LEU A 33 9.28 4.62 -12.21
CA LEU A 33 9.19 3.37 -12.97
C LEU A 33 9.70 3.49 -14.41
N GLU A 34 9.51 4.66 -15.04
CA GLU A 34 9.99 4.94 -16.40
C GLU A 34 11.51 5.11 -16.48
N SER A 35 12.16 5.45 -15.37
CA SER A 35 13.61 5.60 -15.26
C SER A 35 14.33 4.28 -14.98
N VAL A 36 13.60 3.24 -14.56
CA VAL A 36 14.16 1.91 -14.31
C VAL A 36 14.60 1.27 -15.63
N GLY A 37 15.80 0.71 -15.63
CA GLY A 37 16.47 0.20 -16.83
C GLY A 37 17.29 1.26 -17.58
N ARG A 38 16.83 2.52 -17.60
CA ARG A 38 17.42 3.62 -18.40
C ARG A 38 18.48 4.40 -17.67
N SER A 39 18.17 4.81 -16.45
CA SER A 39 19.08 5.68 -15.66
C SER A 39 20.31 4.95 -15.11
N GLY A 40 20.35 3.64 -15.19
CA GLY A 40 21.40 2.81 -14.61
C GLY A 40 21.45 2.78 -13.08
N ARG A 41 20.53 3.48 -12.39
CA ARG A 41 20.56 3.69 -10.92
C ARG A 41 19.22 3.57 -10.22
N HIS A 42 18.08 3.65 -10.91
CA HIS A 42 16.75 3.53 -10.32
C HIS A 42 16.33 2.06 -10.24
N LEU A 43 15.78 1.69 -9.09
CA LEU A 43 15.23 0.37 -8.81
C LEU A 43 13.79 0.51 -8.35
N THR A 44 12.94 -0.40 -8.75
CA THR A 44 11.55 -0.53 -8.27
C THR A 44 11.53 -1.09 -6.86
N THR A 45 12.40 -2.07 -6.60
CA THR A 45 12.57 -2.72 -5.30
C THR A 45 14.00 -2.58 -4.82
N PHE A 46 14.18 -2.15 -3.61
CA PHE A 46 15.49 -1.96 -2.99
C PHE A 46 15.41 -2.18 -1.48
N GLU A 47 16.56 -2.38 -0.86
CA GLU A 47 16.67 -2.51 0.59
C GLU A 47 17.22 -1.21 1.18
N MET A 48 16.49 -0.69 2.16
CA MET A 48 16.85 0.53 2.87
C MET A 48 17.37 0.18 4.25
N MET A 49 18.67 0.32 4.45
CA MET A 49 19.27 0.29 5.78
C MET A 49 19.07 1.64 6.46
N ALA A 50 18.88 1.64 7.75
CA ALA A 50 18.68 2.88 8.51
C ALA A 50 19.14 2.74 9.95
N HIS A 51 19.47 3.88 10.57
CA HIS A 51 19.48 4.03 12.01
C HIS A 51 18.60 5.21 12.41
N HIS A 52 17.97 5.08 13.57
CA HIS A 52 17.06 6.08 14.13
C HIS A 52 17.43 6.43 15.56
N ALA A 53 17.20 7.68 15.94
CA ALA A 53 17.20 8.14 17.32
C ALA A 53 15.95 8.96 17.57
N PHE A 54 15.17 8.56 18.56
CA PHE A 54 13.92 9.23 18.96
C PHE A 54 14.18 10.05 20.22
N ASN A 55 14.51 11.33 20.02
CA ASN A 55 14.82 12.25 21.12
C ASN A 55 13.56 12.88 21.69
N THR A 56 13.51 13.02 23.00
CA THR A 56 12.49 13.76 23.74
C THR A 56 13.15 14.78 24.64
N GLU A 57 12.40 15.63 25.35
CA GLU A 57 12.96 16.55 26.35
C GLU A 57 13.76 15.82 27.42
N ASN A 58 13.30 14.63 27.82
CA ASN A 58 13.85 13.84 28.91
C ASN A 58 14.88 12.79 28.49
N GLU A 59 14.94 12.45 27.22
CA GLU A 59 15.83 11.42 26.69
C GLU A 59 16.44 11.89 25.37
N LYS A 60 17.73 12.23 25.42
CA LYS A 60 18.51 12.64 24.25
C LYS A 60 19.54 11.58 23.92
N ILE A 61 19.43 10.96 22.75
CA ILE A 61 20.32 9.91 22.26
C ILE A 61 21.46 10.53 21.44
N TYR A 62 21.16 11.03 20.25
CA TYR A 62 22.05 11.83 19.40
C TYR A 62 21.25 12.64 18.38
N TRP A 63 21.91 13.66 17.81
CA TRP A 63 21.31 14.54 16.79
C TRP A 63 22.27 14.74 15.61
N GLN A 64 22.20 15.84 14.91
CA GLN A 64 22.85 16.13 13.64
C GLN A 64 24.35 15.74 13.61
N ASN A 65 25.18 16.29 14.49
CA ASN A 65 26.63 16.08 14.44
C ASN A 65 26.99 14.59 14.54
N ARG A 66 26.44 13.89 15.52
CA ARG A 66 26.74 12.47 15.71
C ARG A 66 26.19 11.60 14.58
N THR A 67 25.06 12.00 13.97
CA THR A 67 24.52 11.32 12.79
C THR A 67 25.48 11.41 11.61
N VAL A 68 26.01 12.59 11.35
CA VAL A 68 27.01 12.80 10.28
C VAL A 68 28.29 12.03 10.56
N GLU A 69 28.79 12.06 11.80
CA GLU A 69 29.96 11.28 12.22
C GLU A 69 29.75 9.78 11.99
N LEU A 70 28.62 9.21 12.46
CA LEU A 70 28.29 7.79 12.26
C LEU A 70 28.21 7.41 10.78
N CYS A 71 27.63 8.28 9.95
CA CYS A 71 27.58 8.08 8.50
C CYS A 71 28.98 8.07 7.90
N HIS A 72 29.82 9.03 8.29
CA HIS A 72 31.19 9.13 7.81
C HIS A 72 32.04 7.93 8.25
N GLU A 73 31.93 7.53 9.52
CA GLU A 73 32.57 6.34 10.09
C GLU A 73 32.17 5.07 9.32
N LEU A 74 30.87 4.89 9.03
CA LEU A 74 30.35 3.76 8.25
C LEU A 74 31.04 3.70 6.89
N TYR A 75 30.98 4.77 6.10
CA TYR A 75 31.50 4.76 4.74
C TYR A 75 33.03 4.60 4.69
N THR A 76 33.75 5.23 5.60
CA THR A 76 35.22 5.07 5.67
C THR A 76 35.61 3.65 6.12
N SER A 77 34.82 3.03 7.01
CA SER A 77 35.05 1.63 7.41
C SER A 77 34.80 0.65 6.26
N LEU A 78 33.91 0.99 5.33
CA LEU A 78 33.65 0.23 4.10
C LEU A 78 34.71 0.49 3.01
N GLY A 79 35.68 1.37 3.24
CA GLY A 79 36.77 1.63 2.33
C GLY A 79 36.56 2.85 1.41
N LEU A 80 35.51 3.65 1.60
CA LEU A 80 35.40 4.93 0.90
C LEU A 80 36.44 5.93 1.42
N ASP A 81 37.05 6.65 0.48
CA ASP A 81 37.91 7.80 0.81
C ASP A 81 37.02 8.93 1.37
N GLY A 82 37.18 9.23 2.67
CA GLY A 82 36.38 10.24 3.37
C GLY A 82 36.45 11.63 2.73
N SER A 83 37.57 11.96 2.07
CA SER A 83 37.74 13.24 1.36
C SER A 83 36.85 13.39 0.12
N LYS A 84 36.29 12.29 -0.37
CA LYS A 84 35.40 12.24 -1.55
C LYS A 84 33.94 12.22 -1.20
N ILE A 85 33.61 12.18 0.10
CA ILE A 85 32.21 12.22 0.57
C ILE A 85 31.76 13.68 0.61
N THR A 86 30.66 13.96 -0.05
CA THR A 86 30.02 15.29 -0.07
C THR A 86 28.70 15.24 0.64
N TYR A 87 28.45 16.20 1.52
CA TYR A 87 27.17 16.38 2.21
C TYR A 87 26.46 17.60 1.62
N LYS A 88 25.28 17.40 1.03
CA LYS A 88 24.49 18.43 0.38
C LYS A 88 23.19 18.64 1.14
N GLU A 89 22.91 19.88 1.54
CA GLU A 89 21.63 20.22 2.16
C GLU A 89 20.47 20.07 1.18
N ASN A 90 19.45 19.33 1.58
CA ASN A 90 18.20 19.18 0.86
C ASN A 90 17.07 18.84 1.85
N PRO A 91 16.38 19.84 2.41
CA PRO A 91 15.30 19.62 3.39
C PRO A 91 14.30 18.57 2.92
N TRP A 92 13.85 17.72 3.84
CA TRP A 92 12.97 16.61 3.54
C TRP A 92 11.53 16.84 4.05
N VAL A 93 10.54 16.40 3.26
CA VAL A 93 9.12 16.40 3.62
C VAL A 93 8.51 15.07 3.17
N GLY A 94 7.76 14.41 4.06
CA GLY A 94 7.08 13.16 3.73
C GLY A 94 6.22 12.61 4.87
N GLY A 95 5.07 12.01 4.52
CA GLY A 95 4.19 11.35 5.47
C GLY A 95 3.60 12.26 6.57
N GLY A 96 3.48 13.56 6.31
CA GLY A 96 3.00 14.56 7.27
C GLY A 96 4.09 15.07 8.24
N ASN A 97 5.35 14.76 7.97
CA ASN A 97 6.49 15.24 8.74
C ASN A 97 7.51 15.94 7.84
N GLY A 98 8.41 16.71 8.45
CA GLY A 98 9.48 17.39 7.73
C GLY A 98 10.67 17.73 8.64
N GLY A 99 11.73 18.22 8.02
CA GLY A 99 12.92 18.69 8.71
C GLY A 99 14.09 18.95 7.79
N GLU A 100 15.19 19.42 8.36
CA GLU A 100 16.46 19.54 7.67
C GLU A 100 16.96 18.16 7.24
N ALA A 101 17.69 18.10 6.12
CA ALA A 101 18.27 16.85 5.68
C ALA A 101 19.55 17.07 4.87
N LEU A 102 20.39 16.04 4.85
CA LEU A 102 21.62 15.97 4.09
C LEU A 102 21.58 14.78 3.13
N GLU A 103 21.78 15.04 1.85
CA GLU A 103 22.13 14.01 0.88
C GLU A 103 23.62 13.72 0.99
N VAL A 104 23.99 12.46 1.07
CA VAL A 104 25.38 12.00 1.15
C VAL A 104 25.80 11.43 -0.18
N LEU A 105 26.76 12.07 -0.83
CA LEU A 105 27.18 11.73 -2.19
C LEU A 105 28.63 11.29 -2.22
N ALA A 106 28.93 10.32 -3.08
CA ALA A 106 30.29 9.97 -3.46
C ALA A 106 30.37 9.83 -4.99
N GLY A 107 31.26 10.59 -5.63
CA GLY A 107 31.38 10.58 -7.09
C GLY A 107 30.12 10.95 -7.86
N GLY A 108 29.24 11.76 -7.25
CA GLY A 108 27.93 12.14 -7.83
C GLY A 108 26.81 11.10 -7.64
N LEU A 109 27.09 9.98 -6.96
CA LEU A 109 26.09 9.01 -6.56
C LEU A 109 25.62 9.32 -5.14
N GLU A 110 24.32 9.52 -4.97
CA GLU A 110 23.70 9.61 -3.65
C GLU A 110 23.68 8.22 -2.99
N LEU A 111 24.37 8.08 -1.87
CA LEU A 111 24.51 6.84 -1.11
C LEU A 111 23.55 6.78 0.08
N ALA A 112 23.25 7.95 0.67
CA ALA A 112 22.33 8.07 1.80
C ALA A 112 21.63 9.42 1.85
N THR A 113 20.54 9.44 2.61
CA THR A 113 19.88 10.67 3.08
C THR A 113 19.80 10.63 4.61
N LEU A 114 20.26 11.69 5.27
CA LEU A 114 20.19 11.88 6.72
C LEU A 114 19.11 12.93 6.99
N VAL A 115 18.01 12.56 7.63
CA VAL A 115 16.88 13.45 7.92
C VAL A 115 16.83 13.76 9.41
N PHE A 116 16.67 15.03 9.73
CA PHE A 116 16.55 15.57 11.07
C PHE A 116 15.11 16.08 11.25
N MET A 117 14.22 15.16 11.56
CA MET A 117 12.79 15.36 11.59
C MET A 117 12.36 15.99 12.92
N ASP A 118 11.91 17.22 12.89
CA ASP A 118 11.39 17.96 14.04
C ASP A 118 10.11 18.75 13.73
N LEU A 119 9.54 18.56 12.50
CA LEU A 119 8.37 19.25 12.01
C LEU A 119 7.21 18.29 11.73
N GLU A 120 5.99 18.69 12.10
CA GLU A 120 4.74 18.03 11.69
C GLU A 120 3.89 19.00 10.86
N GLU A 121 3.22 18.47 9.83
CA GLU A 121 2.38 19.24 8.93
C GLU A 121 1.14 19.79 9.68
N ASP A 122 0.93 21.09 9.58
CA ASP A 122 -0.18 21.79 10.21
C ASP A 122 -0.59 22.98 9.32
N SER A 123 -1.87 23.04 8.92
CA SER A 123 -2.40 24.12 8.08
C SER A 123 -2.24 25.51 8.71
N ASP A 124 -2.19 25.57 10.04
CA ASP A 124 -2.04 26.80 10.84
C ASP A 124 -0.59 27.00 11.32
N GLY A 125 0.33 26.15 10.87
CA GLY A 125 1.75 26.20 11.22
C GLY A 125 2.44 27.47 10.74
N ASP A 126 3.45 27.88 11.47
CA ASP A 126 4.25 29.09 11.25
C ASP A 126 5.54 28.85 10.44
N ILE A 127 5.87 27.60 10.17
CA ILE A 127 7.08 27.19 9.40
C ILE A 127 6.65 26.74 8.01
N GLU A 128 7.26 27.32 6.98
CA GLU A 128 7.03 26.91 5.59
C GLU A 128 8.22 26.11 5.06
N LEU A 129 7.96 24.90 4.50
CA LEU A 129 8.95 24.04 3.92
C LEU A 129 8.37 23.36 2.67
N LYS A 130 9.02 23.52 1.50
CA LYS A 130 8.58 22.97 0.19
C LYS A 130 7.11 23.28 -0.13
N GLY A 131 6.61 24.48 0.23
CA GLY A 131 5.25 24.92 -0.05
C GLY A 131 4.17 24.34 0.88
N LEU A 132 4.55 23.62 1.93
CA LEU A 132 3.66 23.12 2.97
C LEU A 132 3.94 23.85 4.29
N LYS A 133 2.91 23.92 5.15
CA LYS A 133 3.01 24.54 6.47
C LYS A 133 3.21 23.49 7.55
N PHE A 134 4.07 23.81 8.52
CA PHE A 134 4.47 22.95 9.62
C PHE A 134 4.48 23.69 10.94
N ARG A 135 4.42 22.92 12.02
CA ARG A 135 4.79 23.32 13.39
C ARG A 135 5.88 22.41 13.94
N ARG A 136 6.60 22.86 14.97
CA ARG A 136 7.59 22.03 15.61
C ARG A 136 6.95 20.91 16.44
N MET A 137 7.50 19.72 16.31
CA MET A 137 7.13 18.57 17.16
C MET A 137 7.80 18.69 18.54
N PRO A 138 7.19 18.11 19.59
CA PRO A 138 7.84 17.98 20.91
C PRO A 138 8.98 16.94 20.93
N ARG A 139 9.27 16.34 19.78
CA ARG A 139 10.29 15.30 19.55
C ARG A 139 11.19 15.69 18.40
N SER A 140 12.46 15.26 18.50
CA SER A 140 13.42 15.36 17.40
C SER A 140 13.86 13.97 17.01
N ILE A 141 13.64 13.58 15.76
CA ILE A 141 13.84 12.21 15.29
C ILE A 141 14.93 12.23 14.23
N VAL A 142 15.99 11.45 14.45
CA VAL A 142 16.92 11.11 13.39
C VAL A 142 16.32 9.99 12.56
N ASP A 143 16.12 10.25 11.28
CA ASP A 143 15.77 9.26 10.28
C ASP A 143 16.88 9.21 9.24
N THR A 144 17.46 8.05 9.01
CA THR A 144 18.46 7.87 7.97
C THR A 144 17.99 6.85 6.95
N GLY A 145 18.52 6.95 5.74
CA GLY A 145 18.27 5.99 4.69
C GLY A 145 19.53 5.73 3.88
N TYR A 146 20.07 4.52 3.96
CA TYR A 146 21.23 4.03 3.21
C TYR A 146 20.76 3.00 2.19
N GLY A 147 20.89 3.30 0.90
CA GLY A 147 20.52 2.36 -0.16
C GLY A 147 21.55 1.23 -0.26
N LEU A 148 21.18 0.00 0.16
CA LEU A 148 22.09 -1.14 0.13
C LEU A 148 22.60 -1.41 -1.29
N GLU A 149 21.73 -1.42 -2.27
CA GLU A 149 22.08 -1.68 -3.67
C GLU A 149 23.03 -0.61 -4.25
N ARG A 150 22.91 0.64 -3.82
CA ARG A 150 23.85 1.70 -4.22
C ARG A 150 25.24 1.49 -3.63
N LEU A 151 25.33 0.97 -2.40
CA LEU A 151 26.61 0.58 -1.80
C LEU A 151 27.24 -0.60 -2.54
N VAL A 152 26.44 -1.63 -2.86
CA VAL A 152 26.88 -2.77 -3.68
C VAL A 152 27.41 -2.27 -5.02
N TRP A 153 26.69 -1.42 -5.71
CA TRP A 153 27.11 -0.87 -6.99
C TRP A 153 28.40 -0.05 -6.87
N ALA A 154 28.48 0.83 -5.89
CA ALA A 154 29.69 1.62 -5.64
C ALA A 154 30.93 0.75 -5.36
N SER A 155 30.76 -0.40 -4.68
CA SER A 155 31.84 -1.34 -4.38
C SER A 155 32.26 -2.18 -5.59
N GLN A 156 31.33 -2.55 -6.48
CA GLN A 156 31.59 -3.39 -7.64
C GLN A 156 32.09 -2.60 -8.85
N GLY A 157 31.68 -1.34 -8.99
CA GLY A 157 32.10 -0.46 -10.09
C GLY A 157 31.58 -0.89 -11.47
N THR A 158 30.50 -1.66 -11.54
CA THR A 158 29.87 -2.09 -12.80
C THR A 158 29.26 -0.90 -13.57
N PRO A 159 29.03 -1.02 -14.88
CA PRO A 159 28.42 0.03 -15.68
C PRO A 159 27.09 0.52 -15.14
N THR A 160 26.25 -0.39 -14.65
CA THR A 160 24.95 -0.08 -14.05
C THR A 160 24.75 -0.80 -12.71
N ILE A 161 23.79 -0.32 -11.92
CA ILE A 161 23.39 -0.95 -10.66
C ILE A 161 22.82 -2.36 -10.88
N TYR A 162 22.21 -2.63 -12.04
CA TYR A 162 21.57 -3.92 -12.33
C TYR A 162 22.59 -5.05 -12.44
N GLU A 163 23.75 -4.79 -13.05
CA GLU A 163 24.86 -5.74 -13.18
C GLU A 163 25.53 -6.02 -11.83
N ALA A 164 25.55 -5.05 -10.93
CA ALA A 164 26.09 -5.21 -9.58
C ALA A 164 25.16 -6.03 -8.68
N VAL A 165 23.84 -5.75 -8.75
CA VAL A 165 22.83 -6.28 -7.81
C VAL A 165 22.24 -7.59 -8.29
N PHE A 166 22.13 -7.79 -9.61
CA PHE A 166 21.48 -8.95 -10.22
C PHE A 166 22.37 -9.68 -11.23
N PRO A 167 23.64 -9.98 -10.93
CA PRO A 167 24.58 -10.50 -11.95
C PRO A 167 24.09 -11.80 -12.60
N GLU A 168 23.51 -12.72 -11.81
CA GLU A 168 23.02 -13.99 -12.30
C GLU A 168 21.75 -13.83 -13.15
N ALA A 169 20.82 -13.00 -12.71
CA ALA A 169 19.57 -12.72 -13.45
C ALA A 169 19.85 -11.99 -14.76
N VAL A 170 20.79 -11.02 -14.77
CA VAL A 170 21.25 -10.35 -15.98
C VAL A 170 21.89 -11.35 -16.94
N THR A 171 22.79 -12.19 -16.45
CA THR A 171 23.44 -13.24 -17.27
C THR A 171 22.42 -14.18 -17.88
N TYR A 172 21.50 -14.72 -17.06
CA TYR A 172 20.45 -15.63 -17.52
C TYR A 172 19.58 -15.02 -18.63
N LEU A 173 19.08 -13.80 -18.40
CA LEU A 173 18.19 -13.15 -19.36
C LEU A 173 18.92 -12.73 -20.63
N THR A 174 20.18 -12.27 -20.51
CA THR A 174 21.04 -11.90 -21.64
C THR A 174 21.26 -13.08 -22.58
N GLN A 175 21.59 -14.27 -22.04
CA GLN A 175 21.76 -15.50 -22.80
C GLN A 175 20.48 -15.89 -23.52
N ARG A 176 19.35 -15.85 -22.81
CA ARG A 176 18.05 -16.26 -23.36
C ARG A 176 17.54 -15.33 -24.46
N ALA A 177 17.90 -14.03 -24.38
CA ALA A 177 17.55 -13.02 -25.36
C ALA A 177 18.60 -12.86 -26.50
N ASN A 178 19.69 -13.61 -26.47
CA ASN A 178 20.84 -13.48 -27.38
C ASN A 178 21.44 -12.06 -27.41
N LEU A 179 21.58 -11.43 -26.25
CA LEU A 179 22.10 -10.06 -26.07
C LEU A 179 23.51 -10.02 -25.46
N GLU A 180 24.20 -11.17 -25.33
CA GLU A 180 25.51 -11.28 -24.67
C GLU A 180 26.58 -10.44 -25.37
N GLU A 181 26.69 -10.55 -26.69
CA GLU A 181 27.65 -9.79 -27.50
C GLU A 181 27.37 -8.29 -27.39
N LEU A 182 26.07 -7.91 -27.44
CA LEU A 182 25.67 -6.52 -27.32
C LEU A 182 26.04 -5.94 -25.94
N LEU A 183 25.78 -6.66 -24.86
CA LEU A 183 26.12 -6.23 -23.50
C LEU A 183 27.65 -6.08 -23.33
N GLN A 184 28.44 -7.06 -23.81
CA GLN A 184 29.88 -7.05 -23.69
C GLN A 184 30.53 -5.91 -24.50
N THR A 185 30.07 -5.66 -25.71
CA THR A 185 30.65 -4.66 -26.59
C THR A 185 30.21 -3.23 -26.25
N SER A 186 29.08 -3.06 -25.56
CA SER A 186 28.48 -1.77 -25.27
C SER A 186 28.76 -1.24 -23.85
N GLY A 187 29.55 -1.92 -23.03
CA GLY A 187 29.73 -1.58 -21.61
C GLY A 187 30.15 -0.12 -21.33
N SER A 188 31.04 0.44 -22.13
CA SER A 188 31.45 1.86 -22.04
C SER A 188 30.26 2.79 -22.35
N LEU A 189 29.55 2.52 -23.44
CA LEU A 189 28.39 3.31 -23.87
C LEU A 189 27.25 3.25 -22.83
N ILE A 190 27.00 2.07 -22.26
CA ILE A 190 26.00 1.86 -21.19
C ILE A 190 26.37 2.70 -19.97
N SER A 191 27.64 2.65 -19.53
CA SER A 191 28.10 3.42 -18.36
C SER A 191 27.97 4.93 -18.57
N GLU A 192 28.34 5.45 -19.73
CA GLU A 192 28.20 6.87 -20.05
C GLU A 192 26.72 7.27 -20.18
N ASN A 193 25.90 6.47 -20.85
CA ASN A 193 24.47 6.67 -20.94
C ASN A 193 23.83 6.72 -19.55
N ALA A 194 24.15 5.78 -18.66
CA ALA A 194 23.62 5.73 -17.30
C ALA A 194 24.00 6.98 -16.47
N LYS A 195 25.23 7.46 -16.61
CA LYS A 195 25.70 8.70 -15.95
C LYS A 195 24.91 9.92 -16.46
N LEU A 196 24.79 10.08 -17.77
CA LEU A 196 24.11 11.22 -18.39
C LEU A 196 22.62 11.23 -18.13
N CYS A 197 21.94 10.10 -18.28
CA CYS A 197 20.52 9.96 -17.94
C CYS A 197 20.22 10.32 -16.48
N GLY A 198 21.10 9.91 -15.57
CA GLY A 198 20.94 10.23 -14.15
C GLY A 198 21.06 11.72 -13.83
N VAL A 199 21.86 12.46 -14.59
CA VAL A 199 22.04 13.92 -14.42
C VAL A 199 20.93 14.68 -15.16
N LEU A 200 20.67 14.34 -16.41
CA LEU A 200 19.75 15.09 -17.28
C LEU A 200 18.28 14.88 -16.95
N SER A 201 17.88 13.70 -16.44
CA SER A 201 16.49 13.44 -16.05
C SER A 201 15.98 14.34 -14.91
N VAL A 202 16.88 14.89 -14.11
CA VAL A 202 16.53 15.84 -13.04
C VAL A 202 16.13 17.21 -13.62
N ASP A 203 16.72 17.58 -14.76
CA ASP A 203 16.57 18.93 -15.34
C ASP A 203 15.43 18.99 -16.39
N TYR A 204 15.14 17.88 -17.08
CA TYR A 204 14.31 17.86 -18.31
C TYR A 204 13.00 17.07 -18.19
N GLY A 205 12.67 16.50 -17.04
CA GLY A 205 11.39 15.81 -16.84
C GLY A 205 11.26 14.50 -17.61
N SER A 206 10.06 14.16 -18.07
CA SER A 206 9.69 12.83 -18.58
C SER A 206 9.71 12.65 -20.09
N ASP A 207 10.11 13.66 -20.89
CA ASP A 207 10.22 13.49 -22.35
C ASP A 207 11.46 12.64 -22.69
N LEU A 208 11.19 11.39 -23.01
CA LEU A 208 12.21 10.39 -23.28
C LEU A 208 12.93 10.59 -24.62
N THR A 209 12.26 11.15 -25.59
CA THR A 209 12.83 11.40 -26.92
C THR A 209 13.82 12.55 -26.83
N GLU A 210 13.44 13.63 -26.15
CA GLU A 210 14.31 14.76 -25.90
C GLU A 210 15.51 14.37 -25.02
N LEU A 211 15.28 13.63 -23.92
CA LEU A 211 16.37 13.12 -23.07
C LEU A 211 17.36 12.26 -23.87
N ARG A 212 16.86 11.37 -24.74
CA ARG A 212 17.68 10.49 -25.56
C ARG A 212 18.54 11.28 -26.55
N GLN A 213 17.99 12.33 -27.15
CA GLN A 213 18.73 13.23 -28.03
C GLN A 213 19.82 14.01 -27.28
N LEU A 214 19.50 14.54 -26.09
CA LEU A 214 20.46 15.26 -25.25
C LEU A 214 21.62 14.36 -24.80
N VAL A 215 21.33 13.12 -24.43
CA VAL A 215 22.36 12.12 -24.09
C VAL A 215 23.25 11.85 -25.30
N LEU A 216 22.66 11.62 -26.47
CA LEU A 216 23.41 11.40 -27.71
C LEU A 216 24.28 12.57 -28.08
N ASP A 217 23.80 13.80 -27.98
CA ASP A 217 24.59 15.01 -28.26
C ASP A 217 25.80 15.13 -27.33
N ARG A 218 25.62 14.79 -26.04
CA ARG A 218 26.71 14.74 -25.07
C ARG A 218 27.75 13.66 -25.38
N LEU A 219 27.27 12.44 -25.71
CA LEU A 219 28.14 11.33 -26.12
C LEU A 219 28.95 11.68 -27.38
N ASN A 220 28.29 12.25 -28.38
CA ASN A 220 28.97 12.67 -29.60
C ASN A 220 29.97 13.81 -29.36
N SER A 221 29.69 14.71 -28.43
CA SER A 221 30.65 15.76 -28.00
C SER A 221 31.82 15.18 -27.25
N SER A 222 31.70 14.01 -26.63
CA SER A 222 32.78 13.29 -25.94
C SER A 222 33.57 12.35 -26.85
N GLY A 223 33.27 12.33 -28.16
CA GLY A 223 34.05 11.60 -29.18
C GLY A 223 33.33 10.38 -29.79
N HIS A 224 32.15 10.01 -29.33
CA HIS A 224 31.30 9.04 -30.03
C HIS A 224 30.83 9.65 -31.36
N LYS A 225 30.53 8.80 -32.33
CA LYS A 225 30.01 9.23 -33.65
C LYS A 225 28.82 8.36 -34.00
N LEU A 226 27.77 8.44 -33.19
CA LEU A 226 26.58 7.64 -33.32
C LEU A 226 25.44 8.47 -33.91
N SER A 227 24.67 7.87 -34.80
CA SER A 227 23.31 8.35 -35.15
C SER A 227 22.33 7.99 -34.05
N LEU A 228 21.19 8.67 -34.02
CA LEU A 228 20.11 8.36 -33.07
C LEU A 228 19.61 6.92 -33.25
N SER A 229 19.54 6.43 -34.48
CA SER A 229 19.12 5.06 -34.77
C SER A 229 20.08 4.02 -34.22
N GLU A 230 21.40 4.19 -34.45
CA GLU A 230 22.43 3.30 -33.91
C GLU A 230 22.46 3.30 -32.38
N PHE A 231 22.42 4.49 -31.79
CA PHE A 231 22.37 4.63 -30.33
C PHE A 231 21.13 3.92 -29.75
N THR A 232 19.94 4.18 -30.30
CA THR A 232 18.68 3.59 -29.82
C THR A 232 18.68 2.08 -29.98
N SER A 233 19.08 1.56 -31.14
CA SER A 233 19.15 0.11 -31.39
C SER A 233 20.12 -0.63 -30.47
N THR A 234 21.15 0.04 -29.98
CA THR A 234 22.13 -0.52 -29.04
C THR A 234 21.63 -0.47 -27.61
N ILE A 235 21.09 0.65 -27.16
CA ILE A 235 20.78 0.87 -25.73
C ILE A 235 19.41 0.31 -25.35
N GLU A 236 18.40 0.46 -26.21
CA GLU A 236 17.01 0.11 -25.84
C GLU A 236 16.78 -1.35 -25.46
N PRO A 237 17.37 -2.36 -26.14
CA PRO A 237 17.24 -3.75 -25.71
C PRO A 237 17.82 -4.01 -24.32
N LEU A 238 18.94 -3.33 -23.98
CA LEU A 238 19.60 -3.45 -22.68
C LEU A 238 18.82 -2.72 -21.57
N GLU A 239 18.26 -1.54 -21.85
CA GLU A 239 17.35 -0.84 -20.93
C GLU A 239 16.15 -1.71 -20.57
N LYS A 240 15.55 -2.38 -21.58
CA LYS A 240 14.43 -3.32 -21.38
C LYS A 240 14.85 -4.53 -20.55
N LEU A 241 16.01 -5.12 -20.84
CA LEU A 241 16.59 -6.23 -20.08
C LEU A 241 16.75 -5.86 -18.59
N PHE A 242 17.38 -4.73 -18.29
CA PHE A 242 17.58 -4.26 -16.92
C PHE A 242 16.25 -3.97 -16.20
N ALA A 243 15.27 -3.38 -16.88
CA ALA A 243 13.95 -3.16 -16.31
C ALA A 243 13.25 -4.49 -15.98
N ILE A 244 13.35 -5.51 -16.83
CA ILE A 244 12.76 -6.84 -16.58
C ILE A 244 13.35 -7.49 -15.33
N VAL A 245 14.68 -7.44 -15.19
CA VAL A 245 15.37 -8.02 -14.03
C VAL A 245 14.91 -7.37 -12.72
N ASP A 246 14.84 -6.05 -12.69
CA ASP A 246 14.34 -5.31 -11.52
C ASP A 246 12.85 -5.59 -11.24
N HIS A 247 12.01 -5.51 -12.26
CA HIS A 247 10.57 -5.69 -12.10
C HIS A 247 10.21 -7.12 -11.66
N SER A 248 10.94 -8.14 -12.12
CA SER A 248 10.71 -9.53 -11.69
C SER A 248 11.03 -9.72 -10.20
N ARG A 249 12.07 -9.05 -9.65
CA ARG A 249 12.31 -8.98 -8.20
C ARG A 249 11.12 -8.31 -7.48
N ALA A 250 10.66 -7.17 -7.99
CA ALA A 250 9.54 -6.46 -7.39
C ALA A 250 8.29 -7.34 -7.31
N LEU A 251 7.99 -8.10 -8.37
CA LEU A 251 6.85 -9.03 -8.41
C LEU A 251 7.01 -10.17 -7.41
N ALA A 252 8.21 -10.75 -7.26
CA ALA A 252 8.48 -11.78 -6.27
C ALA A 252 8.14 -11.30 -4.84
N PHE A 253 8.61 -10.11 -4.46
CA PHE A 253 8.35 -9.52 -3.15
C PHE A 253 6.89 -9.09 -2.97
N MET A 254 6.29 -8.40 -3.95
CA MET A 254 4.88 -7.97 -3.85
C MET A 254 3.93 -9.15 -3.67
N PHE A 255 4.12 -10.22 -4.43
CA PHE A 255 3.27 -11.40 -4.33
C PHE A 255 3.62 -12.25 -3.10
N GLY A 256 4.89 -12.27 -2.69
CA GLY A 256 5.33 -12.89 -1.45
C GLY A 256 4.66 -12.29 -0.21
N ASP A 257 4.49 -10.98 -0.19
CA ASP A 257 3.76 -10.24 0.85
C ASP A 257 2.22 -10.37 0.74
N GLY A 258 1.72 -11.18 -0.18
CA GLY A 258 0.30 -11.47 -0.32
C GLY A 258 -0.48 -10.41 -1.12
N ILE A 259 0.19 -9.52 -1.87
CA ILE A 259 -0.50 -8.61 -2.78
C ILE A 259 -1.06 -9.40 -3.95
N VAL A 260 -2.38 -9.31 -4.14
CA VAL A 260 -3.08 -9.97 -5.25
C VAL A 260 -3.36 -8.96 -6.37
N PRO A 261 -3.02 -9.27 -7.64
CA PRO A 261 -3.30 -8.39 -8.78
C PRO A 261 -4.78 -8.02 -8.86
N SER A 262 -5.08 -6.72 -8.85
CA SER A 262 -6.45 -6.18 -8.85
C SER A 262 -6.54 -4.86 -9.62
N ASN A 263 -7.71 -4.21 -9.63
CA ASN A 263 -7.90 -2.90 -10.24
C ASN A 263 -7.74 -1.74 -9.26
N VAL A 264 -7.37 -2.01 -8.01
CA VAL A 264 -7.32 -0.97 -6.96
C VAL A 264 -6.07 -1.11 -6.10
N LYS A 265 -5.60 0.01 -5.53
CA LYS A 265 -4.53 0.08 -4.53
C LYS A 265 -3.25 -0.68 -4.95
N ALA A 266 -2.61 -1.38 -4.01
CA ALA A 266 -1.36 -2.12 -4.26
C ALA A 266 -1.51 -3.21 -5.34
N GLY A 267 -2.66 -3.87 -5.43
CA GLY A 267 -2.94 -4.89 -6.45
C GLY A 267 -2.96 -4.32 -7.87
N TYR A 268 -3.40 -3.07 -8.06
CA TYR A 268 -3.29 -2.37 -9.34
C TYR A 268 -1.83 -2.13 -9.73
N LEU A 269 -1.01 -1.69 -8.78
CA LEU A 269 0.42 -1.44 -9.01
C LEU A 269 1.16 -2.72 -9.40
N ALA A 270 0.91 -3.83 -8.69
CA ALA A 270 1.49 -5.14 -9.02
C ALA A 270 1.08 -5.62 -10.41
N ARG A 271 -0.20 -5.47 -10.76
CA ARG A 271 -0.71 -5.77 -12.11
C ARG A 271 -0.04 -4.92 -13.19
N MET A 272 0.14 -3.63 -12.94
CA MET A 272 0.79 -2.70 -13.86
C MET A 272 2.24 -3.12 -14.13
N VAL A 273 3.03 -3.39 -13.07
CA VAL A 273 4.42 -3.84 -13.19
C VAL A 273 4.49 -5.16 -13.96
N LEU A 274 3.64 -6.14 -13.65
CA LEU A 274 3.61 -7.43 -14.34
C LEU A 274 3.32 -7.26 -15.84
N ARG A 275 2.28 -6.53 -16.20
CA ARG A 275 1.90 -6.32 -17.61
C ARG A 275 2.97 -5.59 -18.40
N ARG A 276 3.60 -4.57 -17.78
CA ARG A 276 4.76 -3.89 -18.36
C ARG A 276 5.89 -4.88 -18.63
N THR A 277 6.23 -5.73 -17.66
CA THR A 277 7.31 -6.72 -17.81
C THR A 277 7.01 -7.73 -18.93
N VAL A 278 5.77 -8.18 -19.06
CA VAL A 278 5.35 -9.08 -20.16
C VAL A 278 5.57 -8.43 -21.53
N LEU A 279 5.27 -7.13 -21.66
CA LEU A 279 5.52 -6.40 -22.92
C LEU A 279 7.02 -6.25 -23.19
N LEU A 280 7.80 -5.87 -22.20
CA LEU A 280 9.26 -5.75 -22.34
C LEU A 280 9.91 -7.08 -22.74
N LEU A 281 9.47 -8.20 -22.16
CA LEU A 281 9.93 -9.53 -22.53
C LEU A 281 9.57 -9.90 -23.99
N LYS A 282 8.38 -9.52 -24.43
CA LYS A 282 7.98 -9.70 -25.84
C LYS A 282 8.91 -8.91 -26.77
N ASP A 283 9.23 -7.67 -26.41
CA ASP A 283 10.07 -6.78 -27.22
C ASP A 283 11.50 -7.30 -27.39
N ILE A 284 12.06 -7.95 -26.36
CA ILE A 284 13.40 -8.57 -26.45
C ILE A 284 13.37 -10.05 -26.91
N GLY A 285 12.21 -10.54 -27.39
CA GLY A 285 12.06 -11.85 -28.04
C GLY A 285 11.93 -13.05 -27.10
N VAL A 286 11.69 -12.86 -25.80
CA VAL A 286 11.57 -13.92 -24.79
C VAL A 286 10.25 -13.84 -23.98
N PRO A 287 9.08 -13.89 -24.64
CA PRO A 287 7.79 -13.54 -24.03
C PRO A 287 7.37 -14.43 -22.83
N ASN A 288 7.96 -15.62 -22.70
CA ASN A 288 7.58 -16.62 -21.70
C ASN A 288 8.52 -16.68 -20.50
N ALA A 289 9.53 -15.80 -20.38
CA ALA A 289 10.57 -15.89 -19.36
C ALA A 289 10.15 -15.35 -17.99
N LEU A 290 9.02 -14.64 -17.84
CA LEU A 290 8.67 -13.99 -16.57
C LEU A 290 8.54 -14.94 -15.38
N PRO A 291 7.87 -16.11 -15.48
CA PRO A 291 7.79 -17.04 -14.34
C PRO A 291 9.18 -17.51 -13.88
N GLU A 292 10.06 -17.83 -14.80
CA GLU A 292 11.43 -18.28 -14.52
C GLU A 292 12.27 -17.16 -13.88
N MET A 293 12.10 -15.89 -14.33
CA MET A 293 12.76 -14.72 -13.74
C MET A 293 12.30 -14.48 -12.31
N VAL A 294 11.00 -14.59 -12.03
CA VAL A 294 10.44 -14.44 -10.69
C VAL A 294 10.93 -15.58 -9.78
N GLU A 295 10.94 -16.82 -10.29
CA GLU A 295 11.46 -17.98 -9.57
C GLU A 295 12.95 -17.82 -9.21
N HIS A 296 13.77 -17.32 -10.14
CA HIS A 296 15.18 -17.03 -9.89
C HIS A 296 15.38 -16.08 -8.70
N HIS A 297 14.59 -15.02 -8.61
CA HIS A 297 14.67 -14.11 -7.46
C HIS A 297 14.18 -14.74 -6.15
N ILE A 298 13.14 -15.58 -6.18
CA ILE A 298 12.68 -16.32 -5.00
C ILE A 298 13.80 -17.21 -4.47
N ASP A 299 14.48 -17.94 -5.35
CA ASP A 299 15.55 -18.84 -4.98
C ASP A 299 16.80 -18.10 -4.48
N HIS A 300 17.15 -16.97 -5.12
CA HIS A 300 18.26 -16.11 -4.70
C HIS A 300 18.06 -15.55 -3.28
N PHE A 301 16.83 -15.14 -2.95
CA PHE A 301 16.52 -14.55 -1.64
C PHE A 301 16.04 -15.57 -0.60
N SER A 302 16.09 -16.86 -0.87
CA SER A 302 15.53 -17.93 -0.04
C SER A 302 16.05 -17.98 1.40
N GLU A 303 17.33 -17.66 1.60
CA GLU A 303 17.96 -17.64 2.93
C GLU A 303 17.59 -16.39 3.73
N THR A 304 17.48 -15.23 3.05
CA THR A 304 17.19 -13.95 3.70
C THR A 304 15.71 -13.75 3.94
N TYR A 305 14.86 -14.22 3.02
CA TYR A 305 13.40 -14.09 3.03
C TYR A 305 12.73 -15.46 2.81
N PRO A 306 12.78 -16.37 3.81
CA PRO A 306 12.27 -17.74 3.67
C PRO A 306 10.77 -17.82 3.35
N GLU A 307 10.01 -16.75 3.66
CA GLU A 307 8.60 -16.61 3.28
C GLU A 307 8.39 -16.60 1.75
N LEU A 308 9.34 -16.13 0.97
CA LEU A 308 9.26 -16.20 -0.50
C LEU A 308 9.26 -17.66 -0.96
N THR A 309 10.14 -18.48 -0.40
CA THR A 309 10.21 -19.91 -0.69
C THR A 309 8.93 -20.63 -0.25
N SER A 310 8.44 -20.32 0.94
CA SER A 310 7.21 -20.92 1.47
C SER A 310 5.99 -20.61 0.59
N ASN A 311 5.97 -19.44 -0.05
CA ASN A 311 4.90 -18.99 -0.93
C ASN A 311 5.20 -19.19 -2.44
N LYS A 312 6.32 -19.80 -2.81
CA LYS A 312 6.79 -19.91 -4.22
C LYS A 312 5.72 -20.40 -5.18
N SER A 313 5.06 -21.52 -4.86
CA SER A 313 4.00 -22.07 -5.70
C SER A 313 2.85 -21.08 -5.93
N HIS A 314 2.46 -20.37 -4.87
CA HIS A 314 1.39 -19.37 -4.93
C HIS A 314 1.79 -18.14 -5.74
N ILE A 315 3.03 -17.65 -5.57
CA ILE A 315 3.57 -16.52 -6.33
C ILE A 315 3.56 -16.85 -7.83
N LEU A 316 4.09 -18.02 -8.21
CA LEU A 316 4.15 -18.43 -9.61
C LEU A 316 2.76 -18.69 -10.21
N ASP A 317 1.80 -19.19 -9.43
CA ASP A 317 0.40 -19.32 -9.87
C ASP A 317 -0.24 -17.96 -10.18
N MET A 318 0.00 -16.95 -9.34
CA MET A 318 -0.47 -15.58 -9.59
C MET A 318 0.16 -14.96 -10.84
N VAL A 319 1.47 -15.16 -11.04
CA VAL A 319 2.19 -14.68 -12.23
C VAL A 319 1.58 -15.30 -13.49
N ASN A 320 1.49 -16.62 -13.54
CA ASN A 320 0.95 -17.34 -14.69
C ASN A 320 -0.50 -16.95 -15.01
N LEU A 321 -1.34 -16.87 -13.99
CA LEU A 321 -2.73 -16.49 -14.15
C LEU A 321 -2.91 -15.06 -14.69
N GLU A 322 -2.09 -14.11 -14.22
CA GLU A 322 -2.20 -12.71 -14.71
C GLU A 322 -1.61 -12.57 -16.11
N ILE A 323 -0.58 -13.35 -16.48
CA ILE A 323 -0.07 -13.45 -17.87
C ILE A 323 -1.19 -13.95 -18.79
N GLU A 324 -1.86 -15.06 -18.42
CA GLU A 324 -2.98 -15.61 -19.20
C GLU A 324 -4.10 -14.56 -19.37
N ARG A 325 -4.49 -13.90 -18.30
CA ARG A 325 -5.51 -12.83 -18.35
C ARG A 325 -5.11 -11.65 -19.22
N PHE A 326 -3.84 -11.28 -19.16
CA PHE A 326 -3.34 -10.19 -19.98
C PHE A 326 -3.30 -10.56 -21.45
N THR A 327 -2.88 -11.77 -21.79
CA THR A 327 -2.94 -12.29 -23.17
C THR A 327 -4.37 -12.25 -23.72
N GLN A 328 -5.34 -12.73 -22.95
CA GLN A 328 -6.76 -12.63 -23.33
C GLN A 328 -7.25 -11.17 -23.44
N THR A 329 -6.69 -10.27 -22.63
CA THR A 329 -6.98 -8.84 -22.69
C THR A 329 -6.42 -8.23 -23.98
N LEU A 330 -5.21 -8.59 -24.39
CA LEU A 330 -4.58 -8.13 -25.63
C LEU A 330 -5.37 -8.60 -26.85
N GLU A 331 -5.81 -9.86 -26.89
CA GLU A 331 -6.63 -10.40 -27.99
C GLU A 331 -7.99 -9.69 -28.13
N ARG A 332 -8.66 -9.41 -27.00
CA ARG A 332 -9.90 -8.62 -26.98
C ARG A 332 -9.65 -7.16 -27.32
N GLY A 333 -8.52 -6.63 -26.84
CA GLY A 333 -8.09 -5.26 -27.05
C GLY A 333 -7.89 -4.92 -28.53
N ARG A 334 -7.26 -5.79 -29.28
CA ARG A 334 -7.07 -5.63 -30.73
C ARG A 334 -8.40 -5.36 -31.45
N ARG A 335 -9.44 -6.12 -31.11
CA ARG A 335 -10.81 -5.94 -31.65
C ARG A 335 -11.48 -4.65 -31.14
N ALA A 336 -11.17 -4.21 -29.92
CA ALA A 336 -11.69 -2.96 -29.37
C ALA A 336 -11.06 -1.74 -30.04
N VAL A 337 -9.74 -1.77 -30.27
CA VAL A 337 -9.01 -0.73 -31.01
C VAL A 337 -9.52 -0.62 -32.44
N GLN A 338 -9.68 -1.74 -33.13
CA GLN A 338 -10.23 -1.77 -34.47
C GLN A 338 -11.61 -1.08 -34.55
N ARG A 339 -12.54 -1.46 -33.65
CA ARG A 339 -13.87 -0.83 -33.58
C ARG A 339 -13.81 0.66 -33.25
N ALA A 340 -12.87 1.08 -32.42
CA ALA A 340 -12.69 2.49 -32.07
C ALA A 340 -12.21 3.30 -33.29
N ILE A 341 -11.29 2.76 -34.09
CA ILE A 341 -10.82 3.36 -35.32
C ILE A 341 -11.98 3.50 -36.31
N GLU A 342 -12.74 2.42 -36.53
CA GLU A 342 -13.90 2.40 -37.44
C GLU A 342 -15.02 3.37 -37.02
N SER A 343 -15.15 3.67 -35.71
CA SER A 343 -16.21 4.54 -35.17
C SER A 343 -15.84 6.01 -34.99
N GLY A 344 -14.70 6.46 -35.49
CA GLY A 344 -14.32 7.88 -35.47
C GLY A 344 -12.93 8.17 -34.94
N GLY A 345 -12.11 7.14 -34.76
CA GLY A 345 -10.71 7.26 -34.31
C GLY A 345 -10.53 7.21 -32.81
N ILE A 346 -9.27 7.22 -32.39
CA ILE A 346 -8.87 7.14 -30.97
C ILE A 346 -8.30 8.50 -30.56
N ASN A 347 -9.13 9.29 -29.91
CA ASN A 347 -8.71 10.50 -29.21
C ASN A 347 -8.29 10.19 -27.77
N GLN A 348 -7.80 11.21 -27.06
CA GLN A 348 -7.33 11.10 -25.67
C GLN A 348 -8.36 10.49 -24.71
N ASN A 349 -9.63 10.88 -24.80
CA ASN A 349 -10.69 10.32 -23.95
C ASN A 349 -10.94 8.83 -24.27
N LYS A 350 -10.88 8.44 -25.54
CA LYS A 350 -11.02 7.05 -25.93
C LYS A 350 -9.82 6.21 -25.53
N LEU A 351 -8.62 6.79 -25.54
CA LEU A 351 -7.41 6.15 -25.03
C LEU A 351 -7.51 5.89 -23.50
N LEU A 352 -7.99 6.88 -22.74
CA LEU A 352 -8.28 6.72 -21.32
C LEU A 352 -9.35 5.66 -21.06
N GLU A 353 -10.43 5.63 -21.85
CA GLU A 353 -11.48 4.60 -21.75
C GLU A 353 -10.93 3.20 -22.02
N LEU A 354 -10.12 3.02 -23.05
CA LEU A 354 -9.49 1.73 -23.39
C LEU A 354 -8.54 1.27 -22.27
N TYR A 355 -7.84 2.20 -21.64
CA TYR A 355 -6.98 1.92 -20.50
C TYR A 355 -7.78 1.50 -19.27
N ASP A 356 -8.76 2.31 -18.86
CA ASP A 356 -9.55 2.09 -17.63
C ASP A 356 -10.47 0.86 -17.74
N SER A 357 -11.21 0.75 -18.85
CA SER A 357 -12.25 -0.28 -19.00
C SER A 357 -11.74 -1.60 -19.57
N GLN A 358 -10.71 -1.55 -20.44
CA GLN A 358 -10.17 -2.74 -21.10
C GLN A 358 -8.80 -3.15 -20.54
N GLY A 359 -8.15 -2.28 -19.76
CA GLY A 359 -6.81 -2.51 -19.22
C GLY A 359 -5.72 -2.54 -20.30
N LEU A 360 -5.89 -1.80 -21.39
CA LEU A 360 -4.94 -1.73 -22.49
C LEU A 360 -3.96 -0.58 -22.27
N PRO A 361 -2.65 -0.84 -22.13
CA PRO A 361 -1.64 0.21 -22.08
C PRO A 361 -1.65 1.07 -23.35
N PRO A 362 -1.38 2.38 -23.26
CA PRO A 362 -1.37 3.27 -24.44
C PRO A 362 -0.43 2.82 -25.56
N SER A 363 0.74 2.28 -25.20
CA SER A 363 1.69 1.72 -26.18
C SER A 363 1.08 0.59 -26.99
N VAL A 364 0.35 -0.33 -26.32
CA VAL A 364 -0.35 -1.44 -27.00
C VAL A 364 -1.46 -0.93 -27.91
N VAL A 365 -2.19 0.12 -27.48
CA VAL A 365 -3.21 0.74 -28.32
C VAL A 365 -2.58 1.37 -29.56
N SER A 366 -1.44 2.05 -29.38
CA SER A 366 -0.66 2.62 -30.48
C SER A 366 -0.14 1.54 -31.44
N ASP A 367 0.42 0.44 -30.92
CA ASP A 367 0.90 -0.67 -31.74
C ASP A 367 -0.23 -1.28 -32.57
N PHE A 368 -1.39 -1.56 -31.95
CA PHE A 368 -2.55 -2.11 -32.66
C PHE A 368 -3.14 -1.16 -33.70
N ALA A 369 -3.06 0.15 -33.45
CA ALA A 369 -3.48 1.15 -34.43
C ALA A 369 -2.49 1.26 -35.60
N ASN A 370 -1.18 1.25 -35.30
CA ASN A 370 -0.15 1.27 -36.34
C ASN A 370 -0.22 0.04 -37.26
N GLU A 371 -0.50 -1.14 -36.71
CA GLU A 371 -0.76 -2.35 -37.49
C GLU A 371 -1.92 -2.18 -38.52
N GLN A 372 -2.81 -1.24 -38.26
CA GLN A 372 -3.96 -0.90 -39.11
C GLN A 372 -3.73 0.39 -39.93
N GLY A 373 -2.50 0.92 -39.94
CA GLY A 373 -2.14 2.13 -40.68
C GLY A 373 -2.59 3.44 -40.03
N HIS A 374 -2.95 3.44 -38.74
CA HIS A 374 -3.37 4.63 -38.02
C HIS A 374 -2.32 4.99 -36.95
N SER A 375 -1.82 6.23 -36.96
CA SER A 375 -0.96 6.75 -35.92
C SER A 375 -1.79 7.37 -34.81
N ILE A 376 -1.43 7.06 -33.54
CA ILE A 376 -2.07 7.61 -32.34
C ILE A 376 -0.99 8.34 -31.53
N GLU A 377 -1.27 9.58 -31.19
CA GLU A 377 -0.44 10.34 -30.26
C GLU A 377 -0.80 9.95 -28.83
N VAL A 378 0.18 9.43 -28.10
CA VAL A 378 0.04 9.15 -26.66
C VAL A 378 0.48 10.40 -25.90
N PRO A 379 -0.41 11.03 -25.10
CA PRO A 379 -0.05 12.25 -24.38
C PRO A 379 1.07 12.00 -23.36
N ASP A 380 1.99 12.95 -23.26
CA ASP A 380 2.96 13.00 -22.18
C ASP A 380 2.23 13.10 -20.84
N GLY A 381 2.70 12.36 -19.83
CA GLY A 381 2.03 12.32 -18.54
C GLY A 381 0.68 11.57 -18.50
N PHE A 382 0.40 10.68 -19.47
CA PHE A 382 -0.84 9.89 -19.51
C PHE A 382 -1.18 9.21 -18.17
N LEU A 383 -0.19 8.65 -17.47
CA LEU A 383 -0.40 8.01 -16.16
C LEU A 383 -0.82 9.02 -15.07
N ALA A 384 -0.31 10.26 -15.13
CA ALA A 384 -0.77 11.33 -14.23
C ALA A 384 -2.24 11.68 -14.49
N MET A 385 -2.67 11.73 -15.75
CA MET A 385 -4.07 11.97 -16.12
C MET A 385 -5.00 10.85 -15.63
N VAL A 386 -4.55 9.59 -15.69
CA VAL A 386 -5.27 8.45 -15.12
C VAL A 386 -5.40 8.60 -13.61
N ALA A 387 -4.30 8.95 -12.93
CA ALA A 387 -4.29 9.15 -11.48
C ALA A 387 -5.25 10.27 -11.04
N ASP A 388 -5.27 11.40 -11.74
CA ASP A 388 -6.17 12.53 -11.47
C ASP A 388 -7.64 12.16 -11.67
N ARG A 389 -7.95 11.36 -12.70
CA ARG A 389 -9.31 10.87 -12.93
C ARG A 389 -9.79 9.99 -11.77
N HIS A 390 -8.95 9.07 -11.29
CA HIS A 390 -9.27 8.22 -10.14
C HIS A 390 -9.29 8.96 -8.81
N GLN A 391 -8.51 10.04 -8.66
CA GLN A 391 -8.59 10.91 -7.47
C GLN A 391 -9.87 11.76 -7.47
N GLY A 392 -10.37 12.16 -8.65
CA GLY A 392 -11.62 12.92 -8.79
C GLY A 392 -12.86 12.16 -8.32
N GLU A 393 -12.89 10.84 -8.49
CA GLU A 393 -14.00 9.97 -8.05
C GLU A 393 -14.01 9.72 -6.53
N THR A 394 -12.89 9.93 -5.85
CA THR A 394 -12.77 9.78 -4.39
C THR A 394 -13.18 11.02 -3.59
N LYS A 395 -13.56 12.12 -4.22
CA LYS A 395 -14.21 13.25 -3.52
C LYS A 395 -15.59 12.80 -3.02
N LYS A 396 -15.59 12.03 -1.92
CA LYS A 396 -16.78 11.80 -1.11
C LYS A 396 -17.44 13.15 -0.88
N LYS A 397 -18.74 13.26 -1.19
CA LYS A 397 -19.56 14.39 -0.75
C LYS A 397 -19.21 14.66 0.71
N LYS A 398 -18.64 15.82 1.03
CA LYS A 398 -18.48 16.27 2.41
C LYS A 398 -19.90 16.28 2.98
N LYS A 399 -20.22 15.28 3.84
CA LYS A 399 -21.36 15.40 4.75
C LYS A 399 -21.09 16.66 5.55
N GLU A 400 -22.08 17.53 5.69
CA GLU A 400 -22.00 18.69 6.57
C GLU A 400 -21.48 18.18 7.93
N VAL A 401 -20.32 18.66 8.33
CA VAL A 401 -19.73 18.30 9.62
C VAL A 401 -20.48 19.13 10.66
N ILE A 402 -21.45 18.49 11.32
CA ILE A 402 -22.07 19.07 12.51
C ILE A 402 -20.97 19.14 13.58
N SER A 403 -20.55 20.34 13.89
CA SER A 403 -19.60 20.58 14.99
C SER A 403 -20.34 20.45 16.32
N ILE A 404 -20.17 19.33 17.00
CA ILE A 404 -20.77 19.06 18.31
C ILE A 404 -19.69 19.26 19.38
N ASN A 405 -19.78 20.36 20.12
CA ASN A 405 -18.81 20.70 21.17
C ASN A 405 -19.28 20.19 22.52
N VAL A 406 -19.18 18.89 22.75
CA VAL A 406 -19.49 18.22 24.02
C VAL A 406 -18.37 17.23 24.37
N LYS A 407 -18.37 16.75 25.61
CA LYS A 407 -17.40 15.72 26.05
C LYS A 407 -17.59 14.41 25.26
N PRO A 408 -16.52 13.62 25.06
CA PRO A 408 -16.61 12.30 24.46
C PRO A 408 -17.67 11.42 25.12
N THR A 409 -18.41 10.66 24.31
CA THR A 409 -19.43 9.71 24.82
C THR A 409 -18.76 8.46 25.38
N LYS A 410 -19.12 8.05 26.58
CA LYS A 410 -18.67 6.77 27.16
C LYS A 410 -19.38 5.59 26.47
N LEU A 411 -18.61 4.63 25.93
CA LEU A 411 -19.11 3.50 25.13
C LEU A 411 -19.31 2.26 26.01
N ASN A 412 -20.42 2.21 26.75
CA ASN A 412 -20.69 1.15 27.74
C ASN A 412 -20.99 -0.23 27.12
N PHE A 413 -21.31 -0.29 25.82
CA PHE A 413 -21.47 -1.56 25.11
C PHE A 413 -20.17 -2.39 24.99
N TYR A 414 -19.00 -1.79 25.27
CA TYR A 414 -17.74 -2.53 25.35
C TYR A 414 -17.53 -3.19 26.72
N GLU A 415 -18.16 -2.65 27.78
CA GLU A 415 -18.08 -3.22 29.12
C GLU A 415 -18.98 -4.46 29.26
N ASP A 416 -20.17 -4.42 28.69
CA ASP A 416 -21.12 -5.53 28.67
C ASP A 416 -21.93 -5.51 27.36
N MET A 417 -21.57 -6.42 26.44
CA MET A 417 -22.22 -6.54 25.13
C MET A 417 -23.61 -7.19 25.19
N GLU A 418 -23.96 -7.85 26.29
CA GLU A 418 -25.28 -8.51 26.46
C GLU A 418 -26.29 -7.55 27.11
N LYS A 419 -25.85 -6.47 27.75
CA LYS A 419 -26.75 -5.48 28.34
C LYS A 419 -27.52 -4.69 27.27
N ARG A 420 -28.82 -4.50 27.49
CA ARG A 420 -29.72 -3.83 26.54
C ARG A 420 -30.36 -2.56 27.06
N SER A 421 -30.35 -2.32 28.38
CA SER A 421 -30.99 -1.16 28.99
C SER A 421 -29.99 -0.39 29.85
N PHE A 422 -30.09 0.94 29.85
CA PHE A 422 -29.19 1.83 30.58
C PHE A 422 -29.89 3.16 30.90
N ILE A 423 -29.31 3.88 31.82
CA ILE A 423 -29.69 5.26 32.14
C ILE A 423 -28.54 6.18 31.73
N SER A 424 -28.88 7.32 31.14
CA SER A 424 -27.90 8.32 30.72
C SER A 424 -28.49 9.72 30.74
N LYS A 425 -27.62 10.72 30.64
CA LYS A 425 -28.00 12.15 30.55
C LYS A 425 -27.80 12.67 29.15
N VAL A 426 -28.74 13.46 28.66
CA VAL A 426 -28.64 14.14 27.36
C VAL A 426 -27.66 15.31 27.47
N VAL A 427 -26.59 15.28 26.65
CA VAL A 427 -25.56 16.34 26.62
C VAL A 427 -25.67 17.24 25.39
N PHE A 428 -26.37 16.78 24.35
CA PHE A 428 -26.71 17.55 23.16
C PHE A 428 -28.08 17.12 22.64
N SER A 429 -28.86 18.07 22.14
CA SER A 429 -30.18 17.82 21.55
C SER A 429 -30.46 18.87 20.47
N ASP A 430 -30.84 18.41 19.29
CA ASP A 430 -31.42 19.21 18.22
C ASP A 430 -32.76 18.61 17.74
N LYS A 431 -33.29 19.04 16.58
CA LYS A 431 -34.61 18.60 16.10
C LYS A 431 -34.75 17.08 15.97
N ASN A 432 -33.70 16.38 15.56
CA ASN A 432 -33.72 14.96 15.23
C ASN A 432 -32.59 14.15 15.84
N ASN A 433 -31.68 14.78 16.59
CA ASN A 433 -30.51 14.11 17.09
C ASN A 433 -30.25 14.41 18.55
N ILE A 434 -29.76 13.43 19.28
CA ILE A 434 -29.26 13.62 20.64
C ILE A 434 -27.87 12.99 20.79
N ALA A 435 -27.06 13.56 21.68
CA ALA A 435 -25.88 12.90 22.20
C ALA A 435 -26.04 12.67 23.70
N LEU A 436 -25.52 11.55 24.17
CA LEU A 436 -25.63 11.07 25.55
C LEU A 436 -24.27 11.07 26.23
N GLU A 437 -24.24 11.22 27.55
CA GLU A 437 -23.02 11.12 28.34
C GLU A 437 -22.40 9.70 28.22
N ASN A 438 -23.23 8.67 28.22
CA ASN A 438 -22.86 7.28 27.96
C ASN A 438 -23.93 6.57 27.13
N THR A 439 -23.56 5.50 26.42
CA THR A 439 -24.49 4.77 25.59
C THR A 439 -24.18 3.27 25.51
N LEU A 440 -25.25 2.46 25.38
CA LEU A 440 -25.18 1.08 24.94
C LEU A 440 -25.45 0.90 23.45
N PHE A 441 -25.91 1.95 22.74
CA PHE A 441 -26.15 1.88 21.30
C PHE A 441 -24.83 1.89 20.54
N TYR A 442 -24.59 0.86 19.74
CA TYR A 442 -23.43 0.76 18.86
C TYR A 442 -23.59 1.71 17.66
N PRO A 443 -22.67 2.62 17.42
CA PRO A 443 -22.69 3.45 16.22
C PRO A 443 -22.23 2.66 14.99
N GLU A 444 -22.74 3.00 13.81
CA GLU A 444 -22.29 2.38 12.56
C GLU A 444 -20.76 2.47 12.41
N GLY A 445 -20.13 1.31 12.19
CA GLY A 445 -18.68 1.24 12.05
C GLY A 445 -18.20 -0.15 11.65
N GLY A 446 -17.03 -0.24 11.00
CA GLY A 446 -16.45 -1.51 10.57
C GLY A 446 -17.36 -2.32 9.63
N GLY A 447 -18.25 -1.65 8.90
CA GLY A 447 -19.24 -2.27 8.03
C GLY A 447 -20.44 -2.90 8.76
N GLN A 448 -20.53 -2.75 10.08
CA GLN A 448 -21.73 -3.11 10.86
C GLN A 448 -22.64 -1.89 10.98
N LEU A 449 -23.93 -2.06 10.68
CA LEU A 449 -24.94 -1.03 10.85
C LEU A 449 -25.10 -0.64 12.33
N GLY A 450 -25.50 0.61 12.57
CA GLY A 450 -25.82 1.11 13.89
C GLY A 450 -27.03 0.42 14.49
N ASP A 451 -27.11 0.44 15.82
CA ASP A 451 -28.26 -0.07 16.55
C ASP A 451 -29.48 0.81 16.38
N THR A 452 -30.62 0.23 16.68
CA THR A 452 -31.89 0.93 16.88
C THR A 452 -32.45 0.60 18.25
N GLY A 453 -33.50 1.31 18.67
CA GLY A 453 -34.15 1.04 19.93
C GLY A 453 -35.04 2.19 20.38
N ILE A 454 -35.20 2.34 21.69
CA ILE A 454 -36.14 3.29 22.30
C ILE A 454 -35.41 4.08 23.38
N VAL A 455 -35.66 5.38 23.44
CA VAL A 455 -35.36 6.24 24.58
C VAL A 455 -36.64 6.72 25.24
N SER A 456 -36.66 6.73 26.56
CA SER A 456 -37.79 7.15 27.37
C SER A 456 -37.37 8.18 28.42
N TRP A 457 -38.19 9.19 28.65
CA TRP A 457 -37.98 10.21 29.70
C TRP A 457 -39.33 10.75 30.17
N SER A 458 -39.44 11.00 31.43
CA SER A 458 -40.74 11.38 32.02
C SER A 458 -41.86 10.41 31.58
N ASN A 459 -42.85 10.87 30.85
CA ASN A 459 -43.93 10.03 30.25
C ASN A 459 -43.85 9.96 28.71
N GLN A 460 -42.69 10.32 28.13
CA GLN A 460 -42.47 10.36 26.68
C GLN A 460 -41.58 9.21 26.24
N LYS A 461 -41.75 8.80 24.97
CA LYS A 461 -40.91 7.80 24.31
C LYS A 461 -40.63 8.23 22.89
N SER A 462 -39.41 8.01 22.42
CA SER A 462 -39.02 8.17 21.02
C SER A 462 -38.17 7.02 20.55
N LYS A 463 -38.18 6.79 19.24
CA LYS A 463 -37.44 5.70 18.62
C LYS A 463 -36.09 6.19 18.16
N ILE A 464 -35.02 5.45 18.44
CA ILE A 464 -33.72 5.63 17.82
C ILE A 464 -33.71 4.82 16.52
N ILE A 465 -33.49 5.50 15.39
CA ILE A 465 -33.55 4.93 14.04
C ILE A 465 -32.15 4.76 13.42
N ASP A 466 -31.16 5.51 13.87
CA ASP A 466 -29.76 5.41 13.46
C ASP A 466 -28.81 5.92 14.55
N VAL A 467 -27.58 5.40 14.56
CA VAL A 467 -26.54 5.79 15.49
C VAL A 467 -25.22 5.96 14.74
N GLN A 468 -24.62 7.15 14.81
CA GLN A 468 -23.40 7.51 14.12
C GLN A 468 -22.35 8.04 15.10
N LYS A 469 -21.06 7.89 14.78
CA LYS A 469 -19.97 8.48 15.55
C LYS A 469 -19.39 9.69 14.79
N ILE A 470 -19.36 10.86 15.44
CA ILE A 470 -18.78 12.10 14.92
C ILE A 470 -17.64 12.52 15.85
N GLY A 471 -16.41 12.36 15.42
CA GLY A 471 -15.26 12.46 16.32
C GLY A 471 -15.35 11.44 17.43
N ASP A 472 -15.36 11.89 18.69
CA ASP A 472 -15.50 11.03 19.87
C ASP A 472 -16.91 11.07 20.49
N VAL A 473 -17.88 11.68 19.82
CA VAL A 473 -19.27 11.79 20.26
C VAL A 473 -20.15 10.83 19.48
N VAL A 474 -21.00 10.06 20.18
CA VAL A 474 -22.03 9.21 19.57
C VAL A 474 -23.34 10.00 19.46
N VAL A 475 -23.82 10.13 18.24
CA VAL A 475 -25.05 10.85 17.88
C VAL A 475 -26.13 9.82 17.55
N HIS A 476 -27.28 9.98 18.21
CA HIS A 476 -28.45 9.09 18.04
C HIS A 476 -29.51 9.86 17.27
N GLN A 477 -29.90 9.38 16.11
CA GLN A 477 -30.98 9.94 15.32
C GLN A 477 -32.33 9.45 15.84
N ILE A 478 -33.22 10.40 16.13
CA ILE A 478 -34.52 10.14 16.76
C ILE A 478 -35.66 10.34 15.76
N GLU A 479 -36.62 9.45 15.81
CA GLU A 479 -37.96 9.60 15.23
C GLU A 479 -38.94 9.88 16.37
N GLY A 480 -39.52 11.10 16.36
CA GLY A 480 -40.38 11.63 17.41
C GLY A 480 -39.79 12.82 18.15
N ASP A 481 -40.27 13.10 19.35
CA ASP A 481 -39.78 14.21 20.16
C ASP A 481 -38.37 13.94 20.69
N THR A 482 -37.55 14.99 20.81
CA THR A 482 -36.21 14.91 21.38
C THR A 482 -36.20 15.41 22.82
N PRO A 483 -35.59 14.66 23.78
CA PRO A 483 -35.45 15.12 25.15
C PRO A 483 -34.52 16.35 25.22
N PRO A 484 -34.86 17.36 26.05
CA PRO A 484 -33.99 18.52 26.26
C PRO A 484 -32.63 18.16 26.86
N VAL A 485 -31.62 19.00 26.60
CA VAL A 485 -30.30 18.86 27.23
C VAL A 485 -30.44 18.88 28.75
N GLY A 486 -29.72 17.99 29.43
CA GLY A 486 -29.75 17.82 30.88
C GLY A 486 -30.79 16.81 31.37
N THR A 487 -31.68 16.34 30.51
CA THR A 487 -32.70 15.31 30.86
C THR A 487 -32.05 13.95 31.08
N GLU A 488 -32.44 13.26 32.13
CA GLU A 488 -32.12 11.86 32.34
C GLU A 488 -33.07 10.98 31.50
N ILE A 489 -32.52 10.04 30.75
CA ILE A 489 -33.25 9.12 29.89
C ILE A 489 -32.98 7.65 30.25
N SER A 490 -33.93 6.81 30.00
CA SER A 490 -33.76 5.36 29.94
C SER A 490 -33.67 4.95 28.47
N GLY A 491 -32.55 4.35 28.07
CA GLY A 491 -32.33 3.80 26.73
C GLY A 491 -32.47 2.28 26.72
N THR A 492 -33.15 1.73 25.70
CA THR A 492 -33.27 0.28 25.47
C THR A 492 -32.93 -0.04 24.02
N VAL A 493 -31.91 -0.86 23.83
CA VAL A 493 -31.44 -1.33 22.52
C VAL A 493 -32.37 -2.41 21.98
N ASP A 494 -32.65 -2.41 20.68
CA ASP A 494 -33.38 -3.49 20.00
C ASP A 494 -32.53 -4.78 20.03
N ASP A 495 -32.93 -5.73 20.85
CA ASP A 495 -32.20 -6.97 21.06
C ASP A 495 -32.17 -7.86 19.82
N ASN A 496 -33.24 -7.96 19.07
CA ASN A 496 -33.31 -8.78 17.85
C ASN A 496 -32.31 -8.26 16.81
N ARG A 497 -32.28 -6.94 16.61
CA ARG A 497 -31.35 -6.29 15.71
C ARG A 497 -29.88 -6.46 16.17
N ARG A 498 -29.58 -6.16 17.42
CA ARG A 498 -28.23 -6.30 18.00
C ARG A 498 -27.73 -7.74 17.89
N SER A 499 -28.54 -8.71 18.26
CA SER A 499 -28.18 -10.13 18.22
C SER A 499 -27.94 -10.61 16.79
N SER A 500 -28.77 -10.21 15.83
CA SER A 500 -28.56 -10.53 14.41
C SER A 500 -27.27 -9.91 13.88
N LEU A 501 -27.00 -8.63 14.14
CA LEU A 501 -25.78 -7.94 13.72
C LEU A 501 -24.52 -8.57 14.34
N SER A 502 -24.57 -8.96 15.62
CA SER A 502 -23.44 -9.61 16.31
C SER A 502 -23.16 -11.00 15.76
N ARG A 503 -24.18 -11.80 15.42
CA ARG A 503 -24.02 -13.10 14.74
C ARG A 503 -23.38 -12.93 13.37
N HIS A 504 -23.90 -12.02 12.55
CA HIS A 504 -23.35 -11.74 11.22
C HIS A 504 -21.90 -11.23 11.30
N HIS A 505 -21.57 -10.42 12.32
CA HIS A 505 -20.21 -9.94 12.50
C HIS A 505 -19.25 -11.07 12.85
N THR A 506 -19.63 -11.92 13.80
CA THR A 506 -18.81 -13.09 14.17
C THR A 506 -18.71 -14.08 13.00
N ALA A 507 -19.79 -14.31 12.26
CA ALA A 507 -19.78 -15.13 11.04
C ALA A 507 -18.77 -14.64 10.01
N THR A 508 -18.61 -13.30 9.83
CA THR A 508 -17.59 -12.77 8.89
C THR A 508 -16.17 -13.04 9.35
N HIS A 509 -15.87 -13.02 10.67
CA HIS A 509 -14.58 -13.42 11.22
C HIS A 509 -14.31 -14.91 10.95
N LEU A 510 -15.28 -15.78 11.21
CA LEU A 510 -15.16 -17.23 10.97
C LEU A 510 -14.96 -17.55 9.48
N ILE A 511 -15.70 -16.88 8.58
CA ILE A 511 -15.54 -17.05 7.13
C ILE A 511 -14.15 -16.59 6.71
N GLY A 512 -13.66 -15.46 7.23
CA GLY A 512 -12.32 -14.96 6.95
C GLY A 512 -11.22 -15.91 7.41
N ALA A 513 -11.34 -16.47 8.61
CA ALA A 513 -10.43 -17.46 9.16
C ALA A 513 -10.41 -18.77 8.34
N ALA A 514 -11.59 -19.35 8.06
CA ALA A 514 -11.72 -20.56 7.25
C ALA A 514 -11.21 -20.35 5.80
N ALA A 515 -11.51 -19.19 5.20
CA ALA A 515 -10.98 -18.85 3.88
C ALA A 515 -9.46 -18.75 3.88
N ARG A 516 -8.84 -18.17 4.91
CA ARG A 516 -7.38 -18.09 5.05
C ARG A 516 -6.75 -19.46 5.27
N GLU A 517 -7.37 -20.31 6.08
CA GLU A 517 -6.95 -21.69 6.32
C GLU A 517 -6.94 -22.52 5.02
N ILE A 518 -7.97 -22.38 4.19
CA ILE A 518 -8.18 -23.19 2.98
C ILE A 518 -7.47 -22.63 1.75
N LEU A 519 -7.47 -21.31 1.56
CA LEU A 519 -6.98 -20.64 0.35
C LEU A 519 -5.53 -20.14 0.50
N GLY A 520 -5.05 -19.93 1.72
CA GLY A 520 -3.69 -19.48 2.01
C GLY A 520 -3.61 -18.11 2.71
N SER A 521 -2.39 -17.79 3.16
CA SER A 521 -2.06 -16.59 3.95
C SER A 521 -2.34 -15.25 3.24
N HIS A 522 -2.41 -15.24 1.91
CA HIS A 522 -2.73 -14.07 1.08
C HIS A 522 -4.20 -13.59 1.21
N VAL A 523 -5.04 -14.35 1.92
CA VAL A 523 -6.45 -13.97 2.12
C VAL A 523 -6.56 -12.91 3.21
N TRP A 524 -6.91 -11.70 2.79
CA TRP A 524 -7.17 -10.54 3.66
C TRP A 524 -8.57 -10.01 3.42
N GLN A 525 -9.16 -9.37 4.42
CA GLN A 525 -10.41 -8.66 4.25
C GLN A 525 -10.19 -7.38 3.43
N ALA A 526 -10.78 -7.30 2.25
CA ALA A 526 -10.80 -6.10 1.41
C ALA A 526 -11.97 -5.17 1.76
N GLY A 527 -13.07 -5.74 2.27
CA GLY A 527 -14.25 -5.02 2.71
C GLY A 527 -15.24 -5.94 3.42
N ALA A 528 -16.18 -5.35 4.14
CA ALA A 528 -17.27 -6.10 4.75
C ALA A 528 -18.51 -5.24 4.98
N SER A 529 -19.69 -5.83 4.95
CA SER A 529 -20.93 -5.20 5.41
C SER A 529 -21.80 -6.21 6.16
N LYS A 530 -22.42 -5.76 7.25
CA LYS A 530 -23.27 -6.59 8.12
C LYS A 530 -24.59 -5.87 8.33
N SER A 531 -25.67 -6.46 7.84
CA SER A 531 -27.07 -6.06 8.08
C SER A 531 -27.78 -7.09 8.95
N THR A 532 -29.05 -6.87 9.22
CA THR A 532 -29.88 -7.83 9.97
C THR A 532 -30.18 -9.11 9.20
N ASP A 533 -30.12 -9.06 7.86
CA ASP A 533 -30.57 -10.15 6.99
C ASP A 533 -29.41 -10.96 6.42
N ARG A 534 -28.24 -10.32 6.26
CA ARG A 534 -27.07 -10.92 5.64
C ARG A 534 -25.79 -10.18 5.96
N ALA A 535 -24.67 -10.88 5.81
CA ALA A 535 -23.35 -10.28 5.78
C ALA A 535 -22.69 -10.45 4.41
N ARG A 536 -21.79 -9.53 4.06
CA ARG A 536 -20.88 -9.64 2.93
C ARG A 536 -19.45 -9.53 3.46
N LEU A 537 -18.58 -10.41 2.99
CA LEU A 537 -17.15 -10.34 3.21
C LEU A 537 -16.45 -10.33 1.85
N ASP A 538 -15.68 -9.30 1.59
CA ASP A 538 -14.82 -9.19 0.42
C ASP A 538 -13.42 -9.63 0.84
N ILE A 539 -12.86 -10.61 0.15
CA ILE A 539 -11.52 -11.15 0.43
C ILE A 539 -10.59 -10.96 -0.76
N THR A 540 -9.30 -10.82 -0.48
CA THR A 540 -8.28 -10.87 -1.53
C THR A 540 -8.08 -12.31 -1.96
N HIS A 541 -8.26 -12.60 -3.25
CA HIS A 541 -7.92 -13.89 -3.84
C HIS A 541 -7.73 -13.76 -5.35
N HIS A 542 -6.78 -14.49 -5.92
CA HIS A 542 -6.40 -14.35 -7.33
C HIS A 542 -7.33 -15.12 -8.28
N ARG A 543 -8.04 -16.14 -7.81
CA ARG A 543 -8.99 -16.94 -8.60
C ARG A 543 -10.43 -16.72 -8.15
N ARG A 544 -11.38 -16.97 -9.06
CA ARG A 544 -12.78 -17.05 -8.68
C ARG A 544 -13.00 -18.32 -7.84
N LEU A 545 -13.69 -18.18 -6.72
CA LEU A 545 -14.09 -19.34 -5.94
C LEU A 545 -15.09 -20.18 -6.74
N ASN A 546 -14.74 -21.43 -6.98
CA ASN A 546 -15.68 -22.39 -7.54
C ASN A 546 -16.61 -22.92 -6.45
N ARG A 547 -17.67 -23.63 -6.87
CA ARG A 547 -18.69 -24.15 -5.93
C ARG A 547 -18.08 -25.09 -4.87
N GLY A 548 -17.15 -25.97 -5.27
CA GLY A 548 -16.50 -26.90 -4.34
C GLY A 548 -15.72 -26.18 -3.24
N LEU A 549 -14.92 -25.14 -3.58
CA LEU A 549 -14.20 -24.34 -2.58
C LEU A 549 -15.14 -23.59 -1.64
N VAL A 550 -16.25 -23.10 -2.17
CA VAL A 550 -17.26 -22.43 -1.35
C VAL A 550 -17.90 -23.40 -0.34
N GLU A 551 -18.22 -24.61 -0.78
CA GLU A 551 -18.77 -25.68 0.07
C GLU A 551 -17.77 -26.12 1.15
N VAL A 552 -16.49 -26.20 0.83
CA VAL A 552 -15.41 -26.53 1.81
C VAL A 552 -15.28 -25.42 2.85
N ILE A 553 -15.26 -24.14 2.44
CA ILE A 553 -15.20 -23.01 3.36
C ILE A 553 -16.44 -22.99 4.26
N GLU A 554 -17.64 -23.16 3.68
CA GLU A 554 -18.91 -23.20 4.42
C GLU A 554 -18.92 -24.33 5.45
N SER A 555 -18.48 -25.55 5.07
CA SER A 555 -18.38 -26.69 5.97
C SER A 555 -17.44 -26.39 7.13
N ARG A 556 -16.25 -25.84 6.84
CA ARG A 556 -15.27 -25.50 7.88
C ARG A 556 -15.79 -24.43 8.86
N VAL A 557 -16.50 -23.43 8.37
CA VAL A 557 -17.16 -22.43 9.23
C VAL A 557 -18.17 -23.09 10.17
N ASN A 558 -19.00 -24.00 9.65
CA ASN A 558 -20.01 -24.67 10.47
C ASN A 558 -19.38 -25.66 11.47
N GLU A 559 -18.23 -26.28 11.13
CA GLU A 559 -17.44 -27.06 12.10
C GLU A 559 -16.97 -26.17 13.26
N LEU A 560 -16.36 -25.00 12.98
CA LEU A 560 -15.91 -24.03 13.99
C LEU A 560 -17.07 -23.52 14.87
N ILE A 561 -18.28 -23.45 14.33
CA ILE A 561 -19.49 -23.12 15.09
C ILE A 561 -19.85 -24.25 16.04
N LEU A 562 -19.81 -25.50 15.59
CA LEU A 562 -20.12 -26.69 16.39
C LEU A 562 -19.08 -26.96 17.48
N GLU A 563 -17.82 -26.60 17.26
CA GLU A 563 -16.72 -26.72 18.24
C GLU A 563 -16.90 -25.79 19.46
N ASP A 564 -17.77 -24.80 19.38
CA ASP A 564 -18.15 -23.84 20.45
C ASP A 564 -16.99 -23.12 21.12
N HIS A 565 -16.17 -22.43 20.34
CA HIS A 565 -15.05 -21.64 20.85
C HIS A 565 -15.53 -20.35 21.50
N SER A 566 -14.99 -20.02 22.68
CA SER A 566 -15.24 -18.75 23.35
C SER A 566 -14.58 -17.59 22.64
N LEU A 567 -15.29 -16.47 22.49
CA LEU A 567 -14.71 -15.22 22.01
C LEU A 567 -14.26 -14.35 23.19
N THR A 568 -13.06 -13.83 23.10
CA THR A 568 -12.56 -12.83 24.06
C THR A 568 -12.41 -11.49 23.38
N THR A 569 -12.75 -10.43 24.08
CA THR A 569 -12.59 -9.05 23.60
C THR A 569 -11.83 -8.26 24.66
N LYS A 570 -10.68 -7.70 24.28
CA LYS A 570 -9.83 -6.92 25.19
C LYS A 570 -9.22 -5.72 24.49
N PHE A 571 -9.06 -4.64 25.25
CA PHE A 571 -8.21 -3.54 24.84
C PHE A 571 -6.76 -3.88 25.17
N HIS A 572 -5.89 -3.74 24.21
CA HIS A 572 -4.46 -3.93 24.33
C HIS A 572 -3.76 -2.63 23.99
N ASN A 573 -2.65 -2.35 24.69
CA ASN A 573 -1.69 -1.40 24.17
C ASN A 573 -1.25 -1.87 22.78
N ARG A 574 -1.13 -0.95 21.83
CA ARG A 574 -0.81 -1.31 20.44
C ARG A 574 0.46 -2.15 20.32
N GLU A 575 1.52 -1.77 21.04
CA GLU A 575 2.78 -2.50 21.04
C GLU A 575 2.63 -3.97 21.48
N ASP A 576 1.81 -4.19 22.50
CA ASP A 576 1.54 -5.54 23.01
C ASP A 576 0.69 -6.36 22.04
N ALA A 577 -0.26 -5.69 21.37
CA ALA A 577 -1.07 -6.32 20.32
C ALA A 577 -0.22 -6.71 19.11
N ASP A 578 0.63 -5.81 18.62
CA ASP A 578 1.53 -6.05 17.48
C ASP A 578 2.52 -7.17 17.79
N ARG A 579 3.08 -7.20 19.01
CA ARG A 579 4.00 -8.25 19.45
C ARG A 579 3.33 -9.61 19.57
N LYS A 580 2.08 -9.67 20.07
CA LYS A 580 1.36 -10.92 20.30
C LYS A 580 0.76 -11.50 19.02
N TYR A 581 0.18 -10.66 18.17
CA TYR A 581 -0.65 -11.10 17.06
C TYR A 581 -0.06 -10.80 15.67
N GLY A 582 0.95 -9.94 15.59
CA GLY A 582 1.57 -9.52 14.34
C GLY A 582 0.65 -8.67 13.46
N ASN A 583 1.06 -8.51 12.19
CA ASN A 583 0.35 -7.65 11.23
C ASN A 583 -1.01 -8.20 10.80
N THR A 584 -1.26 -9.50 10.96
CA THR A 584 -2.54 -10.16 10.61
C THR A 584 -3.72 -9.63 11.41
N LEU A 585 -3.43 -8.95 12.54
CA LEU A 585 -4.41 -8.28 13.38
C LEU A 585 -5.21 -7.21 12.61
N TYR A 586 -4.60 -6.55 11.61
CA TYR A 586 -5.17 -5.37 10.96
C TYR A 586 -5.76 -5.69 9.59
N GLN A 587 -7.05 -5.96 9.56
CA GLN A 587 -7.81 -6.16 8.34
C GLN A 587 -8.28 -4.79 7.79
N GLY A 588 -7.76 -4.38 6.64
CA GLY A 588 -8.13 -3.10 6.01
C GLY A 588 -7.32 -1.87 6.45
N GLY A 589 -6.21 -2.07 7.18
CA GLY A 589 -5.26 -1.02 7.58
C GLY A 589 -5.17 -0.82 9.09
N ALA A 590 -3.98 -0.46 9.54
CA ALA A 590 -3.70 -0.28 10.96
C ALA A 590 -4.32 1.03 11.51
N PRO A 591 -5.07 1.00 12.62
CA PRO A 591 -5.65 2.20 13.21
C PRO A 591 -4.57 3.10 13.84
N LYS A 592 -4.86 4.40 13.93
CA LYS A 592 -3.93 5.43 14.47
C LYS A 592 -4.00 5.58 16.00
N TYR A 593 -4.59 4.64 16.75
CA TYR A 593 -4.85 4.76 18.19
C TYR A 593 -3.78 4.06 19.03
N LYS A 594 -3.57 4.55 20.25
CA LYS A 594 -2.65 3.96 21.23
C LYS A 594 -3.14 2.61 21.75
N GLU A 595 -4.45 2.45 21.84
CA GLU A 595 -5.11 1.22 22.27
C GLU A 595 -5.89 0.60 21.12
N VAL A 596 -5.79 -0.71 21.01
CA VAL A 596 -6.48 -1.49 19.97
C VAL A 596 -7.38 -2.51 20.68
N ARG A 597 -8.67 -2.49 20.32
CA ARG A 597 -9.59 -3.54 20.77
C ARG A 597 -9.41 -4.76 19.89
N VAL A 598 -9.00 -5.86 20.49
CA VAL A 598 -8.79 -7.15 19.83
C VAL A 598 -9.96 -8.08 20.15
N VAL A 599 -10.54 -8.64 19.12
CA VAL A 599 -11.47 -9.76 19.19
C VAL A 599 -10.70 -11.02 18.82
N GLU A 600 -10.57 -11.94 19.77
CA GLU A 600 -9.79 -13.17 19.63
C GLU A 600 -10.70 -14.40 19.76
N ILE A 601 -10.60 -15.29 18.80
CA ILE A 601 -11.11 -16.68 18.86
C ILE A 601 -9.86 -17.53 18.98
N PRO A 602 -9.54 -18.07 20.17
CA PRO A 602 -8.26 -18.72 20.42
C PRO A 602 -7.91 -19.79 19.40
N ASN A 603 -6.70 -19.75 18.87
CA ASN A 603 -6.14 -20.63 17.82
C ASN A 603 -6.84 -20.58 16.45
N ILE A 604 -7.81 -19.68 16.25
CA ILE A 604 -8.57 -19.57 15.00
C ILE A 604 -8.34 -18.19 14.36
N ASP A 605 -8.64 -17.11 15.07
CA ASP A 605 -8.58 -15.76 14.53
C ASP A 605 -8.35 -14.71 15.63
N ALA A 606 -7.64 -13.64 15.27
CA ALA A 606 -7.51 -12.45 16.11
C ALA A 606 -7.53 -11.22 15.21
N GLN A 607 -8.45 -10.29 15.46
CA GLN A 607 -8.60 -9.09 14.65
C GLN A 607 -8.79 -7.84 15.50
N ALA A 608 -8.20 -6.73 15.05
CA ALA A 608 -8.51 -5.40 15.55
C ALA A 608 -9.92 -5.01 15.10
N CYS A 609 -10.89 -5.14 15.98
CA CYS A 609 -12.29 -4.97 15.64
C CYS A 609 -13.05 -4.19 16.72
N ALA A 610 -13.79 -3.15 16.27
CA ALA A 610 -14.63 -2.32 17.13
C ALA A 610 -16.10 -2.80 17.20
N GLY A 611 -16.47 -3.85 16.46
CA GLY A 611 -17.84 -4.32 16.35
C GLY A 611 -18.37 -5.10 17.55
N THR A 612 -19.67 -5.42 17.51
CA THR A 612 -20.30 -6.29 18.51
C THR A 612 -20.24 -7.74 18.04
N HIS A 613 -19.98 -8.65 18.98
CA HIS A 613 -19.85 -10.07 18.72
C HIS A 613 -20.66 -10.91 19.69
N VAL A 614 -20.91 -12.16 19.34
CA VAL A 614 -21.44 -13.17 20.28
C VAL A 614 -20.33 -13.65 21.21
N SER A 615 -20.70 -14.23 22.34
CA SER A 615 -19.72 -14.68 23.36
C SER A 615 -19.08 -16.04 23.04
N SER A 616 -19.70 -16.85 22.15
CA SER A 616 -19.12 -18.10 21.66
C SER A 616 -19.55 -18.36 20.21
N THR A 617 -18.77 -19.18 19.48
CA THR A 617 -19.05 -19.47 18.07
C THR A 617 -20.37 -20.21 17.87
N SER A 618 -20.81 -21.05 18.81
CA SER A 618 -22.10 -21.74 18.75
C SER A 618 -23.31 -20.80 18.69
N LYS A 619 -23.20 -19.60 19.28
CA LYS A 619 -24.25 -18.57 19.22
C LYS A 619 -24.45 -17.96 17.83
N VAL A 620 -23.58 -18.24 16.87
CA VAL A 620 -23.79 -17.91 15.44
C VAL A 620 -24.88 -18.81 14.84
N GLU A 621 -25.04 -20.00 15.35
CA GLU A 621 -25.98 -21.07 14.97
C GLU A 621 -25.55 -21.82 13.70
N ALA A 622 -25.68 -21.20 12.53
CA ALA A 622 -25.20 -21.76 11.26
C ALA A 622 -24.93 -20.68 10.22
N VAL A 623 -24.03 -20.98 9.30
CA VAL A 623 -23.70 -20.12 8.17
C VAL A 623 -24.03 -20.81 6.86
N LYS A 624 -24.69 -20.07 5.94
CA LYS A 624 -24.91 -20.47 4.56
C LYS A 624 -24.36 -19.40 3.62
N VAL A 625 -23.50 -19.79 2.71
CA VAL A 625 -23.01 -18.91 1.65
C VAL A 625 -24.05 -18.89 0.52
N LEU A 626 -24.67 -17.74 0.31
CA LEU A 626 -25.74 -17.59 -0.67
C LEU A 626 -25.20 -17.42 -2.09
N ARG A 627 -24.12 -16.63 -2.24
CA ARG A 627 -23.47 -16.36 -3.55
C ARG A 627 -22.05 -15.86 -3.37
N THR A 628 -21.24 -16.01 -4.41
CA THR A 628 -19.95 -15.38 -4.56
C THR A 628 -19.94 -14.51 -5.81
N GLU A 629 -19.36 -13.31 -5.69
CA GLU A 629 -19.15 -12.37 -6.80
C GLU A 629 -17.66 -12.10 -6.94
N ARG A 630 -17.23 -11.61 -8.12
CA ARG A 630 -15.85 -11.23 -8.38
C ARG A 630 -15.77 -9.73 -8.65
#